data_97c4d3a0edd8ad7022ce020fcbb027b2
#
_entry.id   97c4d3a0edd8ad7022ce020fcbb027b2
#
_cell.length_a   1.000
_cell.length_b   1.000
_cell.length_c   1.000
_cell.angle_alpha   90.00
_cell.angle_beta   90.00
_cell.angle_gamma   90.00
#
_symmetry.space_group_name_H-M   'P 1'
#
loop_
_entity.id
_entity.type
_entity.pdbx_description
1 polymer ?
#
loop_
_entity_poly.entity_id
_entity_poly.type
_entity_poly.pdbx_seq_one_letter_code
_entity_poly.pdbx_strand_id
1 'polypeptide(L)'
;MLNCDNESVMEKGGNQSHTRLLKYDLLKVFACFLVIWGHVIMHLYDSDYVSNPIYRTIYSFHMNLFMMISGWFSLSSMKMASKPFFVKKAKQLIYPCIAWGVFTMLLSDGIKILEDEPLRFTPSNVMSDLYWYSDFWFLKSCFVCYSLAFLGTRTKIKKWLWVAVTLLLSQLIPVFQIPFMYPSFLLGMLLKESKSLMDIIRKYKFTICLLFIIMLLFWTKEAWVGSHELTALIKEARMPVADIFLLRLYRLVIGLLGALSFFVIFDAVGDSVFATDGFRKLSILGKFSLEIYIVHTVVFVELLFKYISFTAISYWPFNLLVVPIVSLIVLFTTYKLIDIIYKFPVLSKLLFAKQI
;
A
#
# COMPACT_ATOMS: atom_id res chain seq x y z
N MET A 1 -10.74 -51.90 -2.31
CA MET A 1 -9.86 -51.43 -3.38
C MET A 1 -10.46 -50.24 -4.08
N LEU A 2 -10.53 -49.08 -3.45
CA LEU A 2 -11.01 -47.79 -4.02
C LEU A 2 -10.54 -46.69 -3.09
N ASN A 3 -9.28 -46.30 -3.11
CA ASN A 3 -8.81 -45.12 -2.36
C ASN A 3 -7.40 -44.60 -2.74
N CYS A 4 -6.86 -44.98 -3.91
CA CYS A 4 -5.51 -44.50 -4.29
C CYS A 4 -5.48 -43.41 -5.38
N ASP A 5 -6.57 -43.19 -6.13
CA ASP A 5 -6.51 -42.27 -7.29
C ASP A 5 -6.96 -40.82 -6.99
N ASN A 6 -7.58 -40.58 -5.85
CA ASN A 6 -8.02 -39.22 -5.48
C ASN A 6 -6.95 -38.37 -4.80
N GLU A 7 -5.91 -38.97 -4.21
CA GLU A 7 -4.84 -38.19 -3.55
C GLU A 7 -3.89 -37.54 -4.57
N SER A 8 -3.61 -38.20 -5.71
CA SER A 8 -2.68 -37.67 -6.71
C SER A 8 -3.25 -36.48 -7.52
N VAL A 9 -4.58 -36.39 -7.68
CA VAL A 9 -5.24 -35.26 -8.37
C VAL A 9 -5.39 -34.07 -7.46
N MET A 10 -5.61 -34.28 -6.15
CA MET A 10 -5.63 -33.21 -5.17
C MET A 10 -4.25 -32.58 -4.90
N GLU A 11 -3.16 -33.37 -4.90
CA GLU A 11 -1.81 -32.85 -4.73
C GLU A 11 -1.37 -31.96 -5.90
N LYS A 12 -1.68 -32.34 -7.15
CA LYS A 12 -1.33 -31.51 -8.32
C LYS A 12 -2.13 -30.20 -8.38
N GLY A 13 -3.40 -30.22 -8.04
CA GLY A 13 -4.24 -29.02 -7.95
C GLY A 13 -3.87 -28.12 -6.76
N GLY A 14 -3.52 -28.70 -5.62
CA GLY A 14 -3.12 -28.00 -4.42
C GLY A 14 -1.78 -27.26 -4.59
N ASN A 15 -0.82 -27.86 -5.27
CA ASN A 15 0.51 -27.27 -5.45
C ASN A 15 0.48 -26.04 -6.40
N GLN A 16 -0.30 -26.06 -7.48
CA GLN A 16 -0.39 -24.90 -8.38
C GLN A 16 -1.16 -23.71 -7.76
N SER A 17 -2.18 -23.95 -6.95
CA SER A 17 -2.88 -22.88 -6.25
C SER A 17 -2.05 -22.28 -5.13
N HIS A 18 -1.25 -23.10 -4.44
CA HIS A 18 -0.38 -22.65 -3.35
C HIS A 18 0.81 -21.81 -3.84
N THR A 19 1.47 -22.22 -4.92
CA THR A 19 2.58 -21.47 -5.54
C THR A 19 2.09 -20.15 -6.14
N ARG A 20 0.89 -20.11 -6.71
CA ARG A 20 0.32 -18.89 -7.28
C ARG A 20 -0.01 -17.82 -6.23
N LEU A 21 -0.42 -18.22 -5.03
CA LEU A 21 -0.63 -17.33 -3.90
C LEU A 21 0.69 -16.82 -3.33
N LEU A 22 1.72 -17.66 -3.30
CA LEU A 22 3.03 -17.38 -2.74
C LEU A 22 3.69 -16.16 -3.40
N LYS A 23 3.72 -16.08 -4.72
CA LYS A 23 4.34 -14.96 -5.43
C LYS A 23 3.67 -13.61 -5.16
N TYR A 24 2.35 -13.58 -5.00
CA TYR A 24 1.64 -12.35 -4.65
C TYR A 24 1.82 -11.96 -3.19
N ASP A 25 1.97 -12.94 -2.29
CA ASP A 25 2.32 -12.66 -0.90
C ASP A 25 3.75 -12.10 -0.81
N LEU A 26 4.70 -12.63 -1.59
CA LEU A 26 6.05 -12.06 -1.71
C LEU A 26 6.04 -10.65 -2.31
N LEU A 27 5.18 -10.39 -3.31
CA LEU A 27 5.01 -9.05 -3.87
C LEU A 27 4.49 -8.06 -2.82
N LYS A 28 3.60 -8.49 -1.92
CA LYS A 28 3.17 -7.66 -0.77
C LYS A 28 4.32 -7.40 0.20
N VAL A 29 5.14 -8.41 0.50
CA VAL A 29 6.34 -8.24 1.35
C VAL A 29 7.28 -7.23 0.75
N PHE A 30 7.57 -7.34 -0.54
CA PHE A 30 8.38 -6.37 -1.26
C PHE A 30 7.81 -4.95 -1.16
N ALA A 31 6.50 -4.80 -1.37
CA ALA A 31 5.85 -3.51 -1.25
C ALA A 31 5.90 -2.95 0.20
N CYS A 32 5.71 -3.79 1.25
CA CYS A 32 5.92 -3.41 2.65
C CYS A 32 7.35 -2.94 2.91
N PHE A 33 8.33 -3.67 2.39
CA PHE A 33 9.74 -3.29 2.50
C PHE A 33 10.02 -1.91 1.90
N LEU A 34 9.45 -1.62 0.71
CA LEU A 34 9.60 -0.31 0.08
C LEU A 34 8.95 0.83 0.88
N VAL A 35 7.79 0.59 1.52
CA VAL A 35 7.17 1.58 2.41
C VAL A 35 8.10 1.90 3.57
N ILE A 36 8.60 0.87 4.25
CA ILE A 36 9.52 1.03 5.38
C ILE A 36 10.80 1.74 4.92
N TRP A 37 11.37 1.36 3.76
CA TRP A 37 12.54 2.01 3.18
C TRP A 37 12.31 3.52 2.99
N GLY A 38 11.19 3.91 2.43
CA GLY A 38 10.85 5.31 2.27
C GLY A 38 10.72 6.06 3.60
N HIS A 39 10.11 5.45 4.62
CA HIS A 39 10.03 6.05 5.95
C HIS A 39 11.38 6.16 6.63
N VAL A 40 12.28 5.18 6.47
CA VAL A 40 13.66 5.26 6.98
C VAL A 40 14.41 6.45 6.36
N ILE A 41 14.31 6.65 5.04
CA ILE A 41 14.91 7.82 4.39
C ILE A 41 14.31 9.12 4.93
N MET A 42 12.98 9.17 5.04
CA MET A 42 12.25 10.39 5.41
C MET A 42 12.54 10.85 6.84
N HIS A 43 12.76 9.93 7.78
CA HIS A 43 12.82 10.24 9.20
C HIS A 43 14.21 10.13 9.83
N LEU A 44 15.16 9.41 9.22
CA LEU A 44 16.44 9.09 9.89
C LEU A 44 17.65 9.85 9.35
N TYR A 45 17.53 10.62 8.28
CA TYR A 45 18.69 11.28 7.67
C TYR A 45 18.54 12.80 7.60
N ASP A 46 17.78 13.31 6.63
CA ASP A 46 17.68 14.73 6.31
C ASP A 46 16.22 15.14 6.13
N SER A 47 15.92 16.37 6.49
CA SER A 47 14.61 16.99 6.25
C SER A 47 14.29 17.13 4.76
N ASP A 48 15.30 17.23 3.86
CA ASP A 48 15.11 17.29 2.41
C ASP A 48 15.11 15.90 1.75
N TYR A 49 14.38 14.95 2.34
CA TYR A 49 14.20 13.60 1.80
C TYR A 49 13.61 13.60 0.36
N VAL A 50 12.91 14.67 -0.01
CA VAL A 50 12.34 14.84 -1.37
C VAL A 50 13.43 14.96 -2.43
N SER A 51 14.60 15.47 -2.10
CA SER A 51 15.76 15.50 -3.00
C SER A 51 16.39 14.13 -3.23
N ASN A 52 16.07 13.13 -2.38
CA ASN A 52 16.61 11.78 -2.51
C ASN A 52 15.98 11.03 -3.71
N PRO A 53 16.77 10.63 -4.73
CA PRO A 53 16.24 9.96 -5.92
C PRO A 53 15.68 8.56 -5.62
N ILE A 54 16.21 7.84 -4.63
CA ILE A 54 15.69 6.53 -4.22
C ILE A 54 14.31 6.69 -3.60
N TYR A 55 14.15 7.67 -2.70
CA TYR A 55 12.86 8.01 -2.12
C TYR A 55 11.83 8.34 -3.20
N ARG A 56 12.14 9.27 -4.11
CA ARG A 56 11.24 9.64 -5.20
C ARG A 56 10.87 8.45 -6.09
N THR A 57 11.84 7.60 -6.40
CA THR A 57 11.59 6.38 -7.19
C THR A 57 10.60 5.45 -6.49
N ILE A 58 10.82 5.15 -5.22
CA ILE A 58 9.90 4.31 -4.43
C ILE A 58 8.50 4.94 -4.39
N TYR A 59 8.43 6.23 -4.06
CA TYR A 59 7.16 6.94 -3.90
C TYR A 59 6.44 7.23 -5.24
N SER A 60 7.09 7.00 -6.36
CA SER A 60 6.41 7.08 -7.66
C SER A 60 5.37 5.96 -7.85
N PHE A 61 5.57 4.76 -7.28
CA PHE A 61 4.76 3.57 -7.62
C PHE A 61 4.32 2.67 -6.46
N HIS A 62 5.02 2.64 -5.31
CA HIS A 62 4.81 1.60 -4.30
C HIS A 62 3.38 1.53 -3.77
N MET A 63 2.71 2.67 -3.54
CA MET A 63 1.31 2.69 -3.10
C MET A 63 0.34 2.27 -4.21
N ASN A 64 0.66 2.63 -5.47
CA ASN A 64 -0.07 2.15 -6.64
C ASN A 64 0.03 0.63 -6.78
N LEU A 65 1.20 0.05 -6.47
CA LEU A 65 1.40 -1.40 -6.45
C LEU A 65 0.52 -2.09 -5.40
N PHE A 66 0.49 -1.58 -4.16
CA PHE A 66 -0.41 -2.10 -3.13
C PHE A 66 -1.87 -2.02 -3.55
N MET A 67 -2.26 -0.89 -4.15
CA MET A 67 -3.64 -0.71 -4.58
C MET A 67 -4.01 -1.64 -5.74
N MET A 68 -3.08 -1.87 -6.67
CA MET A 68 -3.27 -2.84 -7.77
C MET A 68 -3.39 -4.27 -7.24
N ILE A 69 -2.56 -4.67 -6.26
CA ILE A 69 -2.68 -5.98 -5.58
C ILE A 69 -4.05 -6.08 -4.89
N SER A 70 -4.50 -5.03 -4.21
CA SER A 70 -5.82 -4.99 -3.56
C SER A 70 -6.95 -5.18 -4.57
N GLY A 71 -6.87 -4.53 -5.72
CA GLY A 71 -7.79 -4.71 -6.85
C GLY A 71 -7.77 -6.15 -7.40
N TRP A 72 -6.59 -6.72 -7.58
CA TRP A 72 -6.42 -8.11 -8.04
C TRP A 72 -7.16 -9.12 -7.16
N PHE A 73 -7.13 -8.93 -5.84
CA PHE A 73 -7.83 -9.81 -4.89
C PHE A 73 -9.27 -9.40 -4.58
N SER A 74 -9.81 -8.36 -5.22
CA SER A 74 -11.13 -7.80 -4.89
C SER A 74 -12.32 -8.64 -5.37
N LEU A 75 -12.17 -9.41 -6.45
CA LEU A 75 -13.28 -10.07 -7.18
C LEU A 75 -14.18 -10.95 -6.29
N SER A 76 -13.61 -11.68 -5.34
CA SER A 76 -14.38 -12.49 -4.39
C SER A 76 -15.29 -11.63 -3.50
N SER A 77 -14.80 -10.45 -3.09
CA SER A 77 -15.57 -9.51 -2.29
C SER A 77 -16.71 -8.86 -3.08
N MET A 78 -16.52 -8.64 -4.40
CA MET A 78 -17.55 -8.04 -5.27
C MET A 78 -18.80 -8.93 -5.43
N LYS A 79 -18.68 -10.23 -5.15
CA LYS A 79 -19.81 -11.19 -5.21
C LYS A 79 -20.68 -11.19 -3.94
N MET A 80 -20.26 -10.54 -2.87
CA MET A 80 -20.97 -10.52 -1.60
C MET A 80 -22.25 -9.66 -1.68
N ALA A 81 -23.24 -9.92 -0.81
CA ALA A 81 -24.36 -8.99 -0.61
C ALA A 81 -23.87 -7.66 0.00
N SER A 82 -24.63 -6.58 -0.19
CA SER A 82 -24.17 -5.23 0.17
C SER A 82 -23.84 -5.07 1.65
N LYS A 83 -24.74 -5.45 2.55
CA LYS A 83 -24.50 -5.32 4.00
C LYS A 83 -23.28 -6.13 4.48
N PRO A 84 -23.14 -7.43 4.17
CA PRO A 84 -21.92 -8.19 4.51
C PRO A 84 -20.64 -7.61 3.91
N PHE A 85 -20.68 -7.07 2.70
CA PHE A 85 -19.54 -6.44 2.05
C PHE A 85 -19.04 -5.24 2.87
N PHE A 86 -19.92 -4.26 3.12
CA PHE A 86 -19.53 -3.04 3.83
C PHE A 86 -19.11 -3.33 5.27
N VAL A 87 -19.82 -4.21 5.99
CA VAL A 87 -19.42 -4.61 7.34
C VAL A 87 -18.03 -5.28 7.35
N LYS A 88 -17.78 -6.19 6.41
CA LYS A 88 -16.46 -6.85 6.29
C LYS A 88 -15.36 -5.83 5.98
N LYS A 89 -15.57 -4.94 5.00
CA LYS A 89 -14.55 -3.96 4.62
C LYS A 89 -14.34 -2.89 5.69
N ALA A 90 -15.37 -2.45 6.38
CA ALA A 90 -15.24 -1.55 7.52
C ALA A 90 -14.43 -2.20 8.66
N LYS A 91 -14.71 -3.46 9.01
CA LYS A 91 -13.93 -4.20 10.02
C LYS A 91 -12.47 -4.41 9.61
N GLN A 92 -12.20 -4.61 8.32
CA GLN A 92 -10.84 -4.85 7.82
C GLN A 92 -10.00 -3.59 7.67
N LEU A 93 -10.60 -2.44 7.32
CA LEU A 93 -9.89 -1.24 6.90
C LEU A 93 -10.15 -0.04 7.82
N ILE A 94 -11.41 0.23 8.17
CA ILE A 94 -11.76 1.42 8.96
C ILE A 94 -11.58 1.18 10.45
N TYR A 95 -12.01 0.02 10.95
CA TYR A 95 -11.87 -0.30 12.37
C TYR A 95 -10.40 -0.23 12.84
N PRO A 96 -9.40 -0.86 12.16
CA PRO A 96 -8.01 -0.71 12.55
C PRO A 96 -7.51 0.75 12.50
N CYS A 97 -7.97 1.56 11.53
CA CYS A 97 -7.63 2.99 11.51
C CYS A 97 -8.05 3.69 12.79
N ILE A 98 -9.30 3.45 13.23
CA ILE A 98 -9.84 4.07 14.45
C ILE A 98 -9.12 3.54 15.69
N ALA A 99 -9.01 2.21 15.82
CA ALA A 99 -8.41 1.58 17.00
C ALA A 99 -6.95 2.01 17.21
N TRP A 100 -6.14 1.98 16.14
CA TRP A 100 -4.75 2.40 16.21
C TRP A 100 -4.60 3.92 16.30
N GLY A 101 -5.47 4.71 15.67
CA GLY A 101 -5.49 6.16 15.82
C GLY A 101 -5.73 6.56 17.28
N VAL A 102 -6.75 5.98 17.94
CA VAL A 102 -7.00 6.20 19.37
C VAL A 102 -5.82 5.73 20.23
N PHE A 103 -5.27 4.55 19.93
CA PHE A 103 -4.10 4.03 20.65
C PHE A 103 -2.89 4.97 20.55
N THR A 104 -2.59 5.48 19.34
CA THR A 104 -1.46 6.41 19.11
C THR A 104 -1.67 7.74 19.85
N MET A 105 -2.90 8.26 19.88
CA MET A 105 -3.23 9.48 20.63
C MET A 105 -3.03 9.28 22.14
N LEU A 106 -3.57 8.20 22.70
CA LEU A 106 -3.41 7.90 24.12
C LEU A 106 -1.95 7.71 24.51
N LEU A 107 -1.16 7.08 23.64
CA LEU A 107 0.27 6.87 23.85
C LEU A 107 1.04 8.20 23.77
N SER A 108 0.72 9.05 22.79
CA SER A 108 1.31 10.39 22.66
C SER A 108 1.00 11.27 23.87
N ASP A 109 -0.24 11.26 24.34
CA ASP A 109 -0.62 12.03 25.52
C ASP A 109 -0.01 11.46 26.81
N GLY A 110 0.17 10.14 26.90
CA GLY A 110 0.89 9.51 27.99
C GLY A 110 2.35 9.97 28.08
N ILE A 111 3.04 10.11 26.93
CA ILE A 111 4.40 10.65 26.86
C ILE A 111 4.42 12.13 27.27
N LYS A 112 3.46 12.93 26.82
CA LYS A 112 3.34 14.35 27.14
C LYS A 112 3.09 14.62 28.63
N ILE A 113 2.31 13.77 29.30
CA ILE A 113 2.15 13.83 30.76
C ILE A 113 3.49 13.69 31.46
N LEU A 114 4.39 12.83 30.97
CA LEU A 114 5.74 12.64 31.51
C LEU A 114 6.68 13.82 31.22
N GLU A 115 6.38 14.59 30.16
CA GLU A 115 7.16 15.75 29.70
C GLU A 115 6.55 17.10 30.17
N ASP A 116 5.50 17.08 31.00
CA ASP A 116 4.74 18.27 31.45
C ASP A 116 4.17 19.13 30.32
N GLU A 117 3.88 18.50 29.16
CA GLU A 117 3.30 19.17 28.00
C GLU A 117 1.75 19.12 27.98
N PRO A 118 1.07 20.09 27.30
CA PRO A 118 -0.39 20.12 27.22
C PRO A 118 -0.93 18.93 26.43
N LEU A 119 -1.98 18.30 26.97
CA LEU A 119 -2.66 17.15 26.36
C LEU A 119 -3.36 17.54 25.05
N ARG A 120 -3.29 16.63 24.07
CA ARG A 120 -4.01 16.77 22.78
C ARG A 120 -5.40 16.15 22.82
N PHE A 121 -5.70 15.33 23.80
CA PHE A 121 -6.95 14.59 23.88
C PHE A 121 -8.13 15.52 24.21
N THR A 122 -8.62 16.20 23.17
CA THR A 122 -9.90 16.93 23.21
C THR A 122 -10.84 16.33 22.16
N PRO A 123 -12.19 16.36 22.35
CA PRO A 123 -13.11 15.81 21.36
C PRO A 123 -12.91 16.37 19.94
N SER A 124 -12.59 17.67 19.84
CA SER A 124 -12.30 18.32 18.55
C SER A 124 -11.02 17.78 17.90
N ASN A 125 -9.93 17.61 18.69
CA ASN A 125 -8.67 17.09 18.19
C ASN A 125 -8.79 15.61 17.81
N VAL A 126 -9.52 14.80 18.63
CA VAL A 126 -9.81 13.40 18.29
C VAL A 126 -10.49 13.28 16.94
N MET A 127 -11.53 14.07 16.69
CA MET A 127 -12.25 14.05 15.40
C MET A 127 -11.37 14.54 14.25
N SER A 128 -10.59 15.60 14.47
CA SER A 128 -9.65 16.13 13.49
C SER A 128 -8.58 15.10 13.14
N ASP A 129 -7.94 14.51 14.14
CA ASP A 129 -6.85 13.55 13.94
C ASP A 129 -7.34 12.22 13.34
N LEU A 130 -8.53 11.73 13.75
CA LEU A 130 -9.13 10.55 13.10
C LEU A 130 -9.49 10.78 11.63
N TYR A 131 -9.87 12.01 11.27
CA TYR A 131 -10.29 12.33 9.92
C TYR A 131 -9.12 12.80 9.04
N TRP A 132 -8.30 13.76 9.49
CA TRP A 132 -7.29 14.44 8.68
C TRP A 132 -5.87 13.89 8.87
N TYR A 133 -5.45 13.63 10.10
CA TYR A 133 -4.06 13.37 10.48
C TYR A 133 -3.71 11.90 10.70
N SER A 134 -4.63 10.95 10.46
CA SER A 134 -4.20 9.57 10.62
C SER A 134 -3.27 9.18 9.48
N ASP A 135 -2.07 8.74 9.83
CA ASP A 135 -1.09 8.15 8.92
C ASP A 135 -1.61 6.93 8.16
N PHE A 136 -2.85 6.55 8.45
CA PHE A 136 -3.54 5.43 7.82
C PHE A 136 -4.40 5.84 6.62
N TRP A 137 -4.04 6.93 5.92
CA TRP A 137 -4.76 7.41 4.73
C TRP A 137 -4.95 6.31 3.67
N PHE A 138 -3.97 5.39 3.56
CA PHE A 138 -4.04 4.31 2.58
C PHE A 138 -5.17 3.31 2.86
N LEU A 139 -5.46 2.99 4.13
CA LEU A 139 -6.58 2.13 4.49
C LEU A 139 -7.93 2.76 4.14
N LYS A 140 -8.05 4.07 4.37
CA LYS A 140 -9.23 4.86 3.97
C LYS A 140 -9.38 4.86 2.45
N SER A 141 -8.27 5.08 1.73
CA SER A 141 -8.22 4.98 0.27
C SER A 141 -8.67 3.60 -0.23
N CYS A 142 -8.15 2.53 0.35
CA CYS A 142 -8.60 1.17 0.03
C CYS A 142 -10.11 1.01 0.23
N PHE A 143 -10.66 1.47 1.36
CA PHE A 143 -12.09 1.37 1.62
C PHE A 143 -12.92 2.10 0.56
N VAL A 144 -12.54 3.32 0.18
CA VAL A 144 -13.21 4.09 -0.88
C VAL A 144 -13.10 3.37 -2.23
N CYS A 145 -11.92 2.88 -2.61
CA CYS A 145 -11.71 2.14 -3.86
C CYS A 145 -12.55 0.87 -3.93
N TYR A 146 -12.59 0.08 -2.85
CA TYR A 146 -13.46 -1.08 -2.74
C TYR A 146 -14.95 -0.71 -2.87
N SER A 147 -15.37 0.38 -2.23
CA SER A 147 -16.76 0.84 -2.25
C SER A 147 -17.18 1.30 -3.65
N LEU A 148 -16.37 2.12 -4.31
CA LEU A 148 -16.62 2.56 -5.69
C LEU A 148 -16.71 1.37 -6.66
N ALA A 149 -15.77 0.43 -6.56
CA ALA A 149 -15.78 -0.77 -7.39
C ALA A 149 -17.00 -1.64 -7.11
N PHE A 150 -17.38 -1.82 -5.85
CA PHE A 150 -18.54 -2.60 -5.46
C PHE A 150 -19.85 -1.99 -5.98
N LEU A 151 -20.04 -0.69 -5.80
CA LEU A 151 -21.23 0.02 -6.28
C LEU A 151 -21.40 -0.17 -7.79
N GLY A 152 -20.32 -0.11 -8.55
CA GLY A 152 -20.37 -0.33 -9.97
C GLY A 152 -20.80 -1.72 -10.38
N THR A 153 -20.42 -2.75 -9.64
CA THR A 153 -20.89 -4.11 -9.92
C THR A 153 -22.39 -4.30 -9.70
N ARG A 154 -23.05 -3.34 -9.03
CA ARG A 154 -24.48 -3.35 -8.72
C ARG A 154 -25.31 -2.50 -9.70
N THR A 155 -24.66 -1.72 -10.54
CA THR A 155 -25.36 -0.93 -11.56
C THR A 155 -25.73 -1.79 -12.76
N LYS A 156 -26.81 -1.40 -13.45
CA LYS A 156 -27.19 -1.99 -14.75
C LYS A 156 -26.45 -1.36 -15.93
N ILE A 157 -25.51 -0.45 -15.65
CA ILE A 157 -24.72 0.27 -16.65
C ILE A 157 -23.69 -0.70 -17.26
N LYS A 158 -23.41 -0.56 -18.56
CA LYS A 158 -22.37 -1.35 -19.22
C LYS A 158 -21.04 -1.14 -18.51
N LYS A 159 -20.31 -2.22 -18.25
CA LYS A 159 -19.08 -2.24 -17.46
C LYS A 159 -18.06 -1.17 -17.90
N TRP A 160 -17.81 -1.05 -19.20
CA TRP A 160 -16.86 -0.06 -19.72
C TRP A 160 -17.28 1.39 -19.42
N LEU A 161 -18.59 1.69 -19.52
CA LEU A 161 -19.12 3.02 -19.21
C LEU A 161 -19.02 3.31 -17.72
N TRP A 162 -19.33 2.33 -16.89
CA TRP A 162 -19.16 2.46 -15.45
C TRP A 162 -17.69 2.69 -15.06
N VAL A 163 -16.75 1.93 -15.64
CA VAL A 163 -15.31 2.13 -15.42
C VAL A 163 -14.89 3.56 -15.82
N ALA A 164 -15.34 4.03 -17.01
CA ALA A 164 -15.02 5.39 -17.45
C ALA A 164 -15.60 6.46 -16.51
N VAL A 165 -16.86 6.35 -16.11
CA VAL A 165 -17.52 7.28 -15.20
C VAL A 165 -16.81 7.32 -13.84
N THR A 166 -16.50 6.17 -13.25
CA THR A 166 -15.86 6.14 -11.92
C THR A 166 -14.39 6.58 -11.97
N LEU A 167 -13.69 6.35 -13.08
CA LEU A 167 -12.36 6.93 -13.29
C LEU A 167 -12.42 8.46 -13.31
N LEU A 168 -13.37 9.04 -14.04
CA LEU A 168 -13.56 10.49 -14.06
C LEU A 168 -13.97 11.04 -12.69
N LEU A 169 -14.94 10.38 -12.02
CA LEU A 169 -15.37 10.78 -10.68
C LEU A 169 -14.22 10.69 -9.66
N SER A 170 -13.36 9.70 -9.77
CA SER A 170 -12.20 9.57 -8.86
C SER A 170 -11.26 10.77 -8.94
N GLN A 171 -11.16 11.44 -10.12
CA GLN A 171 -10.34 12.65 -10.26
C GLN A 171 -10.91 13.86 -9.52
N LEU A 172 -12.20 13.84 -9.19
CA LEU A 172 -12.88 14.90 -8.44
C LEU A 172 -12.81 14.71 -6.92
N ILE A 173 -12.29 13.56 -6.44
CA ILE A 173 -12.16 13.26 -5.01
C ILE A 173 -10.73 13.62 -4.56
N PRO A 174 -10.49 14.80 -3.96
CA PRO A 174 -9.13 15.29 -3.68
C PRO A 174 -8.48 14.64 -2.46
N VAL A 175 -9.21 13.78 -1.72
CA VAL A 175 -8.76 13.18 -0.46
C VAL A 175 -8.17 11.80 -0.66
N PHE A 176 -7.28 11.38 0.24
CA PHE A 176 -6.68 10.03 0.33
C PHE A 176 -6.02 9.54 -0.95
N GLN A 177 -5.50 10.44 -1.78
CA GLN A 177 -4.84 10.11 -3.06
C GLN A 177 -5.74 9.30 -4.03
N ILE A 178 -7.07 9.38 -3.90
CA ILE A 178 -8.04 8.62 -4.71
C ILE A 178 -7.80 8.78 -6.22
N PRO A 179 -7.46 9.97 -6.76
CA PRO A 179 -7.16 10.14 -8.18
C PRO A 179 -6.06 9.21 -8.72
N PHE A 180 -5.11 8.81 -7.89
CA PHE A 180 -4.00 7.94 -8.25
C PHE A 180 -4.22 6.49 -7.83
N MET A 181 -4.92 6.28 -6.72
CA MET A 181 -5.14 4.96 -6.14
C MET A 181 -6.23 4.17 -6.86
N TYR A 182 -7.35 4.82 -7.20
CA TYR A 182 -8.48 4.12 -7.81
C TYR A 182 -8.18 3.56 -9.22
N PRO A 183 -7.48 4.26 -10.13
CA PRO A 183 -7.06 3.69 -11.39
C PRO A 183 -6.19 2.43 -11.22
N SER A 184 -5.29 2.43 -10.25
CA SER A 184 -4.45 1.26 -9.94
C SER A 184 -5.26 0.09 -9.41
N PHE A 185 -6.25 0.36 -8.54
CA PHE A 185 -7.19 -0.65 -8.05
C PHE A 185 -7.99 -1.28 -9.20
N LEU A 186 -8.58 -0.46 -10.07
CA LEU A 186 -9.33 -0.94 -11.24
C LEU A 186 -8.45 -1.77 -12.17
N LEU A 187 -7.22 -1.31 -12.44
CA LEU A 187 -6.28 -2.05 -13.26
C LEU A 187 -6.03 -3.45 -12.69
N GLY A 188 -5.75 -3.56 -11.39
CA GLY A 188 -5.57 -4.86 -10.72
C GLY A 188 -6.81 -5.77 -10.85
N MET A 189 -8.01 -5.21 -10.67
CA MET A 189 -9.28 -5.93 -10.83
C MET A 189 -9.47 -6.41 -12.27
N LEU A 190 -9.21 -5.57 -13.26
CA LEU A 190 -9.36 -5.89 -14.69
C LEU A 190 -8.34 -6.95 -15.14
N LEU A 191 -7.10 -6.86 -14.68
CA LEU A 191 -6.04 -7.86 -14.97
C LEU A 191 -6.42 -9.25 -14.43
N LYS A 192 -7.04 -9.32 -13.25
CA LYS A 192 -7.52 -10.58 -12.68
C LYS A 192 -8.71 -11.15 -13.44
N GLU A 193 -9.58 -10.30 -13.94
CA GLU A 193 -10.81 -10.71 -14.61
C GLU A 193 -10.57 -11.09 -16.08
N SER A 194 -9.68 -10.36 -16.78
CA SER A 194 -9.42 -10.55 -18.21
C SER A 194 -8.10 -11.26 -18.47
N LYS A 195 -8.19 -12.54 -18.87
CA LYS A 195 -7.02 -13.31 -19.29
C LYS A 195 -6.32 -12.65 -20.50
N SER A 196 -7.10 -12.17 -21.48
CA SER A 196 -6.56 -11.50 -22.66
C SER A 196 -5.73 -10.26 -22.29
N LEU A 197 -6.24 -9.42 -21.38
CA LEU A 197 -5.50 -8.25 -20.90
C LEU A 197 -4.20 -8.67 -20.20
N MET A 198 -4.26 -9.71 -19.37
CA MET A 198 -3.08 -10.23 -18.68
C MET A 198 -2.03 -10.77 -19.67
N ASP A 199 -2.46 -11.47 -20.73
CA ASP A 199 -1.57 -11.99 -21.77
C ASP A 199 -0.91 -10.85 -22.58
N ILE A 200 -1.64 -9.76 -22.86
CA ILE A 200 -1.08 -8.54 -23.48
C ILE A 200 0.00 -7.94 -22.58
N ILE A 201 -0.28 -7.76 -21.29
CA ILE A 201 0.68 -7.19 -20.34
C ILE A 201 1.93 -8.07 -20.22
N ARG A 202 1.79 -9.40 -20.21
CA ARG A 202 2.92 -10.33 -20.22
C ARG A 202 3.76 -10.22 -21.49
N LYS A 203 3.09 -10.10 -22.66
CA LYS A 203 3.76 -9.93 -23.96
C LYS A 203 4.64 -8.68 -23.98
N TYR A 204 4.13 -7.56 -23.46
CA TYR A 204 4.82 -6.26 -23.49
C TYR A 204 5.56 -5.92 -22.20
N LYS A 205 5.87 -6.91 -21.34
CA LYS A 205 6.52 -6.68 -20.04
C LYS A 205 7.80 -5.85 -20.12
N PHE A 206 8.68 -6.13 -21.10
CA PHE A 206 9.92 -5.38 -21.27
C PHE A 206 9.66 -3.92 -21.69
N THR A 207 8.70 -3.69 -22.58
CA THR A 207 8.28 -2.35 -22.98
C THR A 207 7.73 -1.55 -21.81
N ILE A 208 6.92 -2.18 -20.95
CA ILE A 208 6.35 -1.55 -19.73
C ILE A 208 7.48 -1.15 -18.78
N CYS A 209 8.42 -2.06 -18.51
CA CYS A 209 9.58 -1.76 -17.66
C CYS A 209 10.46 -0.65 -18.25
N LEU A 210 10.71 -0.68 -19.57
CA LEU A 210 11.49 0.34 -20.25
C LEU A 210 10.82 1.71 -20.17
N LEU A 211 9.51 1.79 -20.44
CA LEU A 211 8.75 3.03 -20.31
C LEU A 211 8.78 3.59 -18.89
N PHE A 212 8.66 2.73 -17.88
CA PHE A 212 8.80 3.16 -16.49
C PHE A 212 10.17 3.76 -16.21
N ILE A 213 11.26 3.10 -16.67
CA ILE A 213 12.63 3.60 -16.51
C ILE A 213 12.80 4.95 -17.22
N ILE A 214 12.30 5.09 -18.46
CA ILE A 214 12.35 6.35 -19.22
C ILE A 214 11.62 7.45 -18.43
N MET A 215 10.43 7.17 -17.92
CA MET A 215 9.71 8.17 -17.11
C MET A 215 10.45 8.54 -15.84
N LEU A 216 11.13 7.59 -15.18
CA LEU A 216 11.93 7.90 -13.98
C LEU A 216 13.06 8.90 -14.26
N LEU A 217 13.61 8.96 -15.47
CA LEU A 217 14.66 9.94 -15.84
C LEU A 217 14.14 11.39 -15.75
N PHE A 218 12.84 11.62 -15.95
CA PHE A 218 12.20 12.93 -15.87
C PHE A 218 11.43 13.14 -14.54
N TRP A 219 11.52 12.19 -13.60
CA TRP A 219 10.85 12.26 -12.30
C TRP A 219 11.69 13.05 -11.29
N THR A 220 11.70 14.39 -11.48
CA THR A 220 12.47 15.31 -10.65
C THR A 220 11.77 15.64 -9.32
N LYS A 221 12.46 16.36 -8.42
CA LYS A 221 11.90 16.87 -7.17
C LYS A 221 10.69 17.77 -7.43
N GLU A 222 10.81 18.66 -8.41
CA GLU A 222 9.76 19.61 -8.77
C GLU A 222 8.52 18.90 -9.31
N ALA A 223 8.71 17.88 -10.16
CA ALA A 223 7.61 17.06 -10.68
C ALA A 223 6.90 16.30 -9.55
N TRP A 224 7.64 15.76 -8.60
CA TRP A 224 7.07 15.04 -7.46
C TRP A 224 6.29 15.99 -6.53
N VAL A 225 6.88 17.09 -6.09
CA VAL A 225 6.22 18.10 -5.23
C VAL A 225 5.01 18.69 -5.94
N GLY A 226 5.15 19.12 -7.19
CA GLY A 226 4.05 19.69 -7.97
C GLY A 226 2.87 18.73 -8.15
N SER A 227 3.08 17.42 -8.12
CA SER A 227 2.01 16.43 -8.21
C SER A 227 1.26 16.20 -6.90
N HIS A 228 1.86 16.53 -5.76
CA HIS A 228 1.27 16.31 -4.43
C HIS A 228 0.51 17.54 -3.90
N GLU A 229 1.08 18.69 -4.05
CA GLU A 229 0.60 19.95 -3.46
C GLU A 229 -0.45 20.67 -4.33
N LEU A 230 -1.31 19.90 -5.01
CA LEU A 230 -2.30 20.45 -5.93
C LEU A 230 -3.14 21.57 -5.32
N THR A 231 -3.61 21.39 -4.09
CA THR A 231 -4.45 22.38 -3.40
C THR A 231 -3.68 23.65 -3.07
N ALA A 232 -2.41 23.53 -2.69
CA ALA A 232 -1.53 24.67 -2.47
C ALA A 232 -1.22 25.39 -3.78
N LEU A 233 -0.89 24.63 -4.84
CA LEU A 233 -0.60 25.17 -6.18
C LEU A 233 -1.78 25.94 -6.75
N ILE A 234 -3.01 25.44 -6.60
CA ILE A 234 -4.21 26.12 -7.06
C ILE A 234 -4.51 27.39 -6.22
N LYS A 235 -4.44 27.27 -4.88
CA LYS A 235 -4.74 28.39 -3.97
C LYS A 235 -3.75 29.54 -4.09
N GLU A 236 -2.48 29.21 -4.31
CA GLU A 236 -1.40 30.20 -4.35
C GLU A 236 -1.10 30.69 -5.77
N ALA A 237 -1.88 30.24 -6.78
CA ALA A 237 -1.71 30.57 -8.20
C ALA A 237 -0.25 30.47 -8.69
N ARG A 238 0.53 29.53 -8.12
CA ARG A 238 1.96 29.38 -8.41
C ARG A 238 2.22 28.67 -9.74
N MET A 239 1.19 28.07 -10.35
CA MET A 239 1.36 27.26 -11.56
C MET A 239 0.13 27.33 -12.47
N PRO A 240 0.32 27.41 -13.80
CA PRO A 240 -0.79 27.33 -14.74
C PRO A 240 -1.61 26.05 -14.61
N VAL A 241 -2.91 26.12 -14.80
CA VAL A 241 -3.82 24.97 -14.67
C VAL A 241 -3.40 23.81 -15.60
N ALA A 242 -2.91 24.13 -16.80
CA ALA A 242 -2.43 23.12 -17.74
C ALA A 242 -1.24 22.33 -17.19
N ASP A 243 -0.29 23.00 -16.54
CA ASP A 243 0.90 22.35 -15.95
C ASP A 243 0.49 21.45 -14.77
N ILE A 244 -0.46 21.90 -13.95
CA ILE A 244 -1.03 21.07 -12.87
C ILE A 244 -1.66 19.80 -13.43
N PHE A 245 -2.43 19.93 -14.51
CA PHE A 245 -3.03 18.77 -15.18
C PHE A 245 -1.98 17.80 -15.73
N LEU A 246 -0.94 18.31 -16.41
CA LEU A 246 0.17 17.51 -16.95
C LEU A 246 0.94 16.79 -15.84
N LEU A 247 1.24 17.46 -14.74
CA LEU A 247 1.91 16.84 -13.59
C LEU A 247 1.07 15.72 -12.96
N ARG A 248 -0.25 15.92 -12.86
CA ARG A 248 -1.16 14.87 -12.35
C ARG A 248 -1.22 13.67 -13.28
N LEU A 249 -1.32 13.91 -14.59
CA LEU A 249 -1.29 12.86 -15.58
C LEU A 249 0.03 12.11 -15.55
N TYR A 250 1.14 12.84 -15.47
CA TYR A 250 2.47 12.24 -15.33
C TYR A 250 2.58 11.36 -14.07
N ARG A 251 2.12 11.87 -12.92
CA ARG A 251 2.06 11.12 -11.65
C ARG A 251 1.22 9.85 -11.76
N LEU A 252 0.07 9.93 -12.42
CA LEU A 252 -0.79 8.78 -12.65
C LEU A 252 -0.11 7.73 -13.52
N VAL A 253 0.47 8.15 -14.65
CA VAL A 253 1.08 7.23 -15.62
C VAL A 253 2.32 6.56 -15.04
N ILE A 254 3.22 7.31 -14.38
CA ILE A 254 4.41 6.73 -13.76
C ILE A 254 4.06 5.75 -12.65
N GLY A 255 3.02 6.07 -11.85
CA GLY A 255 2.53 5.18 -10.80
C GLY A 255 1.95 3.86 -11.34
N LEU A 256 1.18 3.93 -12.41
CA LEU A 256 0.63 2.75 -13.10
C LEU A 256 1.72 1.91 -13.75
N LEU A 257 2.65 2.54 -14.48
CA LEU A 257 3.76 1.83 -15.14
C LEU A 257 4.68 1.17 -14.13
N GLY A 258 5.02 1.86 -13.03
CA GLY A 258 5.85 1.30 -11.97
C GLY A 258 5.17 0.11 -11.29
N ALA A 259 3.89 0.25 -10.92
CA ALA A 259 3.11 -0.84 -10.34
C ALA A 259 3.02 -2.05 -11.28
N LEU A 260 2.74 -1.82 -12.57
CA LEU A 260 2.71 -2.88 -13.59
C LEU A 260 4.07 -3.53 -13.76
N SER A 261 5.17 -2.76 -13.80
CA SER A 261 6.52 -3.28 -13.97
C SER A 261 6.87 -4.30 -12.90
N PHE A 262 6.67 -3.96 -11.63
CA PHE A 262 6.94 -4.89 -10.53
C PHE A 262 5.96 -6.06 -10.51
N PHE A 263 4.69 -5.83 -10.85
CA PHE A 263 3.71 -6.89 -10.94
C PHE A 263 4.09 -7.94 -12.01
N VAL A 264 4.50 -7.52 -13.21
CA VAL A 264 4.89 -8.46 -14.28
C VAL A 264 6.24 -9.10 -14.04
N ILE A 265 7.18 -8.42 -13.37
CA ILE A 265 8.45 -9.02 -12.94
C ILE A 265 8.17 -10.21 -12.00
N PHE A 266 7.37 -10.02 -10.96
CA PHE A 266 7.00 -11.10 -10.06
C PHE A 266 6.15 -12.20 -10.73
N ASP A 267 5.29 -11.83 -11.67
CA ASP A 267 4.51 -12.82 -12.44
C ASP A 267 5.40 -13.63 -13.40
N ALA A 268 6.48 -13.05 -13.92
CA ALA A 268 7.41 -13.70 -14.84
C ALA A 268 8.43 -14.63 -14.14
N VAL A 269 8.66 -14.46 -12.84
CA VAL A 269 9.51 -15.37 -12.07
C VAL A 269 8.83 -16.73 -11.97
N GLY A 270 9.59 -17.78 -12.30
CA GLY A 270 9.09 -19.15 -12.28
C GLY A 270 8.64 -19.60 -10.88
N ASP A 271 7.53 -20.32 -10.83
CA ASP A 271 6.96 -20.80 -9.57
C ASP A 271 7.94 -21.64 -8.75
N SER A 272 8.88 -22.32 -9.39
CA SER A 272 9.96 -23.11 -8.74
C SER A 272 10.89 -22.23 -7.89
N VAL A 273 11.18 -21.00 -8.32
CA VAL A 273 12.03 -20.08 -7.55
C VAL A 273 11.35 -19.72 -6.23
N PHE A 274 10.06 -19.43 -6.29
CA PHE A 274 9.28 -19.06 -5.10
C PHE A 274 8.96 -20.27 -4.19
N ALA A 275 9.08 -21.49 -4.68
CA ALA A 275 8.79 -22.70 -3.91
C ALA A 275 9.88 -23.08 -2.89
N THR A 276 11.02 -22.37 -2.86
CA THR A 276 12.08 -22.62 -1.88
C THR A 276 11.66 -22.27 -0.46
N ASP A 277 12.22 -22.96 0.54
CA ASP A 277 11.85 -22.77 1.95
C ASP A 277 12.05 -21.33 2.45
N GLY A 278 13.09 -20.64 1.97
CA GLY A 278 13.33 -19.23 2.29
C GLY A 278 12.19 -18.34 1.85
N PHE A 279 11.75 -18.46 0.59
CA PHE A 279 10.64 -17.67 0.07
C PHE A 279 9.29 -18.06 0.68
N ARG A 280 9.08 -19.33 1.02
CA ARG A 280 7.89 -19.78 1.75
C ARG A 280 7.78 -19.12 3.12
N LYS A 281 8.88 -19.09 3.89
CA LYS A 281 8.93 -18.41 5.19
C LYS A 281 8.70 -16.89 5.04
N LEU A 282 9.34 -16.27 4.05
CA LEU A 282 9.19 -14.85 3.79
C LEU A 282 7.76 -14.48 3.38
N SER A 283 7.08 -15.30 2.58
CA SER A 283 5.71 -15.05 2.13
C SER A 283 4.68 -14.96 3.26
N ILE A 284 4.99 -15.54 4.44
CA ILE A 284 4.13 -15.44 5.63
C ILE A 284 3.92 -13.97 6.00
N LEU A 285 4.95 -13.12 5.90
CA LEU A 285 4.85 -11.70 6.17
C LEU A 285 3.83 -11.02 5.25
N GLY A 286 3.69 -11.48 4.01
CA GLY A 286 2.74 -10.94 3.04
C GLY A 286 1.26 -11.11 3.44
N LYS A 287 0.97 -12.10 4.30
CA LYS A 287 -0.37 -12.28 4.89
C LYS A 287 -0.69 -11.19 5.92
N PHE A 288 0.33 -10.59 6.51
CA PHE A 288 0.24 -9.55 7.54
C PHE A 288 0.58 -8.15 7.00
N SER A 289 0.52 -7.97 5.66
CA SER A 289 0.92 -6.71 5.03
C SER A 289 0.17 -5.48 5.55
N LEU A 290 -1.10 -5.61 5.90
CA LEU A 290 -1.90 -4.54 6.48
C LEU A 290 -1.46 -4.23 7.92
N GLU A 291 -1.25 -5.26 8.71
CA GLU A 291 -0.77 -5.13 10.09
C GLU A 291 0.65 -4.54 10.12
N ILE A 292 1.52 -4.98 9.20
CA ILE A 292 2.88 -4.43 9.05
C ILE A 292 2.79 -2.94 8.72
N TYR A 293 1.92 -2.54 7.78
CA TYR A 293 1.71 -1.14 7.44
C TYR A 293 1.29 -0.29 8.65
N ILE A 294 0.42 -0.79 9.51
CA ILE A 294 -0.04 -0.06 10.70
C ILE A 294 1.02 -0.03 11.79
N VAL A 295 1.53 -1.22 12.18
CA VAL A 295 2.41 -1.34 13.35
C VAL A 295 3.74 -0.65 13.13
N HIS A 296 4.35 -0.75 11.92
CA HIS A 296 5.61 -0.04 11.68
C HIS A 296 5.44 1.48 11.75
N THR A 297 4.33 2.01 11.22
CA THR A 297 4.04 3.45 11.29
C THR A 297 3.95 3.90 12.75
N VAL A 298 3.16 3.24 13.58
CA VAL A 298 3.00 3.64 14.98
C VAL A 298 4.30 3.46 15.77
N VAL A 299 4.90 2.26 15.72
CA VAL A 299 6.02 1.93 16.61
C VAL A 299 7.31 2.59 16.15
N PHE A 300 7.60 2.59 14.86
CA PHE A 300 8.88 3.11 14.36
C PHE A 300 8.78 4.56 13.95
N VAL A 301 7.81 4.95 13.12
CA VAL A 301 7.73 6.31 12.61
C VAL A 301 7.31 7.27 13.73
N GLU A 302 6.20 6.99 14.43
CA GLU A 302 5.66 7.90 15.44
C GLU A 302 6.43 7.89 16.76
N LEU A 303 7.03 6.76 17.17
CA LEU A 303 7.66 6.66 18.48
C LEU A 303 9.19 6.65 18.41
N LEU A 304 9.81 5.80 17.58
CA LEU A 304 11.24 5.53 17.69
C LEU A 304 12.10 6.42 16.79
N PHE A 305 11.67 6.70 15.55
CA PHE A 305 12.53 7.39 14.58
C PHE A 305 12.87 8.83 14.99
N LYS A 306 12.02 9.50 15.76
CA LYS A 306 12.30 10.84 16.26
C LYS A 306 13.49 10.92 17.24
N TYR A 307 13.91 9.80 17.81
CA TYR A 307 15.07 9.73 18.71
C TYR A 307 16.34 9.21 18.02
N ILE A 308 16.29 8.88 16.74
CA ILE A 308 17.38 8.28 15.98
C ILE A 308 17.73 9.19 14.80
N SER A 309 19.01 9.48 14.61
CA SER A 309 19.52 10.23 13.47
C SER A 309 20.81 9.64 12.95
N PHE A 310 20.95 9.58 11.64
CA PHE A 310 22.14 9.10 10.94
C PHE A 310 22.82 10.20 10.12
N THR A 311 22.63 11.47 10.46
CA THR A 311 23.21 12.63 9.75
C THR A 311 24.73 12.64 9.75
N ALA A 312 25.38 11.93 10.70
CA ALA A 312 26.83 11.77 10.74
C ALA A 312 27.38 10.82 9.63
N ILE A 313 26.52 10.03 8.98
CA ILE A 313 26.93 9.11 7.92
C ILE A 313 26.80 9.82 6.57
N SER A 314 27.80 9.67 5.70
CA SER A 314 27.71 10.24 4.36
C SER A 314 26.56 9.66 3.52
N TYR A 315 26.06 10.47 2.57
CA TYR A 315 24.83 10.22 1.82
C TYR A 315 24.75 8.83 1.15
N TRP A 316 25.79 8.41 0.43
CA TRP A 316 25.74 7.14 -0.30
C TRP A 316 25.81 5.92 0.60
N PRO A 317 26.73 5.80 1.58
CA PRO A 317 26.69 4.71 2.56
C PRO A 317 25.38 4.65 3.34
N PHE A 318 24.80 5.78 3.72
CA PHE A 318 23.48 5.80 4.35
C PHE A 318 22.44 5.14 3.44
N ASN A 319 22.26 5.63 2.22
CA ASN A 319 21.19 5.18 1.33
C ASN A 319 21.36 3.74 0.82
N LEU A 320 22.60 3.28 0.60
CA LEU A 320 22.86 1.97 0.00
C LEU A 320 23.09 0.85 1.00
N LEU A 321 23.49 1.17 2.24
CA LEU A 321 23.79 0.16 3.28
C LEU A 321 22.87 0.30 4.49
N VAL A 322 22.82 1.50 5.11
CA VAL A 322 22.08 1.68 6.36
C VAL A 322 20.59 1.53 6.13
N VAL A 323 20.03 2.20 5.14
CA VAL A 323 18.57 2.19 4.88
C VAL A 323 18.04 0.78 4.60
N PRO A 324 18.61 -0.02 3.68
CA PRO A 324 18.11 -1.40 3.47
C PRO A 324 18.23 -2.26 4.73
N ILE A 325 19.33 -2.18 5.47
CA ILE A 325 19.53 -2.97 6.69
C ILE A 325 18.51 -2.57 7.76
N VAL A 326 18.36 -1.28 8.04
CA VAL A 326 17.38 -0.78 9.01
C VAL A 326 15.96 -1.16 8.58
N SER A 327 15.64 -1.05 7.28
CA SER A 327 14.33 -1.44 6.77
C SER A 327 14.01 -2.91 6.96
N LEU A 328 15.00 -3.80 6.80
CA LEU A 328 14.84 -5.23 7.10
C LEU A 328 14.65 -5.46 8.59
N ILE A 329 15.44 -4.82 9.44
CA ILE A 329 15.29 -4.92 10.90
C ILE A 329 13.88 -4.47 11.31
N VAL A 330 13.43 -3.32 10.83
CA VAL A 330 12.07 -2.80 11.10
C VAL A 330 11.00 -3.79 10.62
N LEU A 331 11.13 -4.33 9.40
CA LEU A 331 10.17 -5.28 8.83
C LEU A 331 10.03 -6.53 9.71
N PHE A 332 11.16 -7.16 10.08
CA PHE A 332 11.13 -8.37 10.87
C PHE A 332 10.71 -8.12 12.32
N THR A 333 11.15 -7.02 12.93
CA THR A 333 10.73 -6.63 14.29
C THR A 333 9.23 -6.35 14.33
N THR A 334 8.71 -5.60 13.35
CA THR A 334 7.26 -5.37 13.20
C THR A 334 6.49 -6.67 13.12
N TYR A 335 6.95 -7.62 12.30
CA TYR A 335 6.31 -8.93 12.23
C TYR A 335 6.32 -9.67 13.57
N LYS A 336 7.42 -9.62 14.32
CA LYS A 336 7.50 -10.23 15.66
C LYS A 336 6.55 -9.55 16.65
N LEU A 337 6.41 -8.22 16.60
CA LEU A 337 5.42 -7.50 17.41
C LEU A 337 3.99 -7.93 17.09
N ILE A 338 3.67 -8.09 15.81
CA ILE A 338 2.37 -8.61 15.37
C ILE A 338 2.13 -10.02 15.90
N ASP A 339 3.12 -10.90 15.81
CA ASP A 339 3.04 -12.27 16.36
C ASP A 339 2.75 -12.25 17.86
N ILE A 340 3.38 -11.34 18.62
CA ILE A 340 3.11 -11.15 20.04
C ILE A 340 1.68 -10.65 20.27
N ILE A 341 1.22 -9.64 19.54
CA ILE A 341 -0.15 -9.10 19.64
C ILE A 341 -1.18 -10.21 19.42
N TYR A 342 -0.93 -11.08 18.45
CA TYR A 342 -1.84 -12.19 18.14
C TYR A 342 -1.88 -13.29 19.21
N LYS A 343 -0.86 -13.42 20.07
CA LYS A 343 -0.91 -14.32 21.24
C LYS A 343 -1.88 -13.85 22.33
N PHE A 344 -2.31 -12.58 22.27
CA PHE A 344 -3.29 -12.01 23.19
C PHE A 344 -4.62 -11.76 22.46
N PRO A 345 -5.63 -12.66 22.59
CA PRO A 345 -6.89 -12.55 21.83
C PRO A 345 -7.63 -11.23 22.04
N VAL A 346 -7.54 -10.64 23.24
CA VAL A 346 -8.15 -9.35 23.56
C VAL A 346 -7.50 -8.24 22.73
N LEU A 347 -6.15 -8.19 22.66
CA LEU A 347 -5.42 -7.18 21.90
C LEU A 347 -5.65 -7.34 20.40
N SER A 348 -5.61 -8.57 19.87
CA SER A 348 -5.84 -8.81 18.46
C SER A 348 -7.25 -8.41 18.03
N LYS A 349 -8.25 -8.66 18.84
CA LYS A 349 -9.63 -8.23 18.61
C LYS A 349 -9.77 -6.71 18.72
N LEU A 350 -9.15 -6.09 19.73
CA LEU A 350 -9.21 -4.64 19.96
C LEU A 350 -8.51 -3.86 18.85
N LEU A 351 -7.34 -4.30 18.39
CA LEU A 351 -6.51 -3.54 17.45
C LEU A 351 -6.81 -3.87 15.99
N PHE A 352 -7.23 -5.09 15.67
CA PHE A 352 -7.41 -5.55 14.29
C PHE A 352 -8.80 -6.12 13.97
N ALA A 353 -9.73 -6.13 14.93
CA ALA A 353 -11.05 -6.80 14.80
C ALA A 353 -10.96 -8.29 14.40
N LYS A 354 -9.83 -8.93 14.65
CA LYS A 354 -9.60 -10.35 14.32
C LYS A 354 -9.74 -11.21 15.56
N GLN A 355 -10.47 -12.32 15.40
CA GLN A 355 -10.44 -13.44 16.35
C GLN A 355 -9.52 -14.50 15.75
N ILE A 356 -8.64 -15.06 16.59
CA ILE A 356 -7.82 -16.23 16.26
C ILE A 356 -8.72 -17.47 16.37
#